data_d4ea797bdfe267d08ccffcb0fc20d69b
#
_entry.id   d4ea797bdfe267d08ccffcb0fc20d69b
#
_cell.length_a   1.000
_cell.length_b   1.000
_cell.length_c   1.000
_cell.angle_alpha   90.00
_cell.angle_beta   90.00
_cell.angle_gamma   90.00
#
_symmetry.space_group_name_H-M   'P 1'
#
loop_
_entity.id
_entity.type
_entity.pdbx_description
1 polymer ?
#
loop_
_entity_poly.entity_id
_entity_poly.type
_entity_poly.pdbx_seq_one_letter_code
_entity_poly.pdbx_strand_id
1 'polypeptide(L)'
;RLPGLLPPLSPQEALETSVIRSVAGQLRDGGISRTAPFCQPHHTASQAAMIGGGRHAGPGQVSLAHNGVLFLDELPEFERRVIDALREPIETGEVHVSRANAHIRYPARFLLVAAANPCRCGNLADPAQSCAKVPLCGADYMARISGPMMDRFDMRMEVPQITLEEMQLPGQGETSASVCLLYTSDAADERSSV
;
A
#
# COMPACT_ATOMS: atom_id res chain seq x y z
N ARG A 1 11.68 2.53 5.07
CA ARG A 1 12.68 1.87 4.17
C ARG A 1 12.07 1.37 2.86
N LEU A 2 10.82 0.90 2.87
CA LEU A 2 10.14 0.32 1.68
C LEU A 2 10.27 1.16 0.39
N PRO A 3 10.09 2.51 0.38
CA PRO A 3 10.29 3.30 -0.84
C PRO A 3 11.68 3.20 -1.46
N GLY A 4 12.70 2.99 -0.62
CA GLY A 4 14.09 2.86 -1.08
C GLY A 4 14.44 1.48 -1.64
N LEU A 5 13.51 0.52 -1.59
CA LEU A 5 13.68 -0.81 -2.17
C LEU A 5 13.12 -0.91 -3.59
N LEU A 6 12.30 0.06 -4.00
CA LEU A 6 11.68 0.04 -5.32
C LEU A 6 12.67 0.44 -6.41
N PRO A 7 12.66 -0.25 -7.57
CA PRO A 7 13.46 0.15 -8.71
C PRO A 7 13.03 1.52 -9.24
N PRO A 8 13.94 2.26 -9.90
CA PRO A 8 13.56 3.50 -10.56
C PRO A 8 12.59 3.22 -11.70
N LEU A 9 11.59 4.08 -11.86
CA LEU A 9 10.61 4.00 -12.95
C LEU A 9 11.29 4.05 -14.32
N SER A 10 10.77 3.29 -15.25
CA SER A 10 11.07 3.44 -16.68
C SER A 10 10.64 4.84 -17.17
N PRO A 11 11.14 5.33 -18.32
CA PRO A 11 10.70 6.62 -18.85
C PRO A 11 9.19 6.72 -19.08
N GLN A 12 8.53 5.63 -19.51
CA GLN A 12 7.10 5.58 -19.73
C GLN A 12 6.33 5.67 -18.40
N GLU A 13 6.67 4.86 -17.41
CA GLU A 13 6.04 4.88 -16.10
C GLU A 13 6.22 6.23 -15.39
N ALA A 14 7.40 6.85 -15.54
CA ALA A 14 7.68 8.18 -15.00
C ALA A 14 6.77 9.24 -15.63
N LEU A 15 6.53 9.15 -16.94
CA LEU A 15 5.61 10.05 -17.66
C LEU A 15 4.17 9.85 -17.17
N GLU A 16 3.66 8.61 -17.12
CA GLU A 16 2.31 8.27 -16.64
C GLU A 16 2.07 8.81 -15.23
N THR A 17 3.02 8.57 -14.32
CA THR A 17 2.96 9.05 -12.95
C THR A 17 2.97 10.58 -12.87
N SER A 18 3.79 11.24 -13.69
CA SER A 18 3.86 12.71 -13.74
C SER A 18 2.57 13.33 -14.25
N VAL A 19 1.92 12.72 -15.22
CA VAL A 19 0.60 13.16 -15.73
C VAL A 19 -0.45 13.11 -14.62
N ILE A 20 -0.52 11.99 -13.86
CA ILE A 20 -1.47 11.87 -12.75
C ILE A 20 -1.22 12.93 -11.69
N ARG A 21 0.05 13.16 -11.32
CA ARG A 21 0.44 14.20 -10.35
C ARG A 21 0.12 15.61 -10.85
N SER A 22 0.28 15.86 -12.13
CA SER A 22 -0.09 17.12 -12.76
C SER A 22 -1.59 17.40 -12.65
N VAL A 23 -2.42 16.40 -12.99
CA VAL A 23 -3.88 16.49 -12.86
C VAL A 23 -4.30 16.69 -11.41
N ALA A 24 -3.58 16.09 -10.46
CA ALA A 24 -3.80 16.28 -9.02
C ALA A 24 -3.29 17.63 -8.47
N GLY A 25 -2.62 18.44 -9.29
CA GLY A 25 -1.99 19.68 -8.84
C GLY A 25 -0.77 19.46 -7.93
N GLN A 26 -0.15 18.28 -7.99
CA GLN A 26 0.98 17.88 -7.12
C GLN A 26 2.32 17.82 -7.87
N LEU A 27 2.36 18.21 -9.13
CA LEU A 27 3.61 18.28 -9.88
C LEU A 27 4.41 19.49 -9.39
N ARG A 28 5.48 19.23 -8.64
CA ARG A 28 6.42 20.26 -8.19
C ARG A 28 7.50 20.46 -9.25
N ASP A 29 7.89 21.71 -9.47
CA ASP A 29 9.03 22.11 -10.33
C ASP A 29 8.99 21.62 -11.77
N GLY A 30 7.86 21.14 -12.28
CA GLY A 30 7.67 20.73 -13.67
C GLY A 30 8.54 19.54 -14.13
N GLY A 31 9.24 18.89 -13.20
CA GLY A 31 10.17 17.79 -13.51
C GLY A 31 9.49 16.41 -13.52
N ILE A 32 9.93 15.54 -14.43
CA ILE A 32 9.55 14.13 -14.45
C ILE A 32 10.46 13.38 -13.47
N SER A 33 9.87 12.82 -12.39
CA SER A 33 10.60 12.02 -11.41
C SER A 33 10.56 10.54 -11.77
N ARG A 34 11.71 9.89 -11.67
CA ARG A 34 11.83 8.43 -11.82
C ARG A 34 11.69 7.68 -10.50
N THR A 35 11.36 8.38 -9.43
CA THR A 35 11.12 7.76 -8.12
C THR A 35 9.70 7.22 -8.06
N ALA A 36 9.56 5.93 -7.75
CA ALA A 36 8.26 5.29 -7.58
C ALA A 36 7.43 5.98 -6.49
N PRO A 37 6.14 6.24 -6.72
CA PRO A 37 5.26 6.83 -5.72
C PRO A 37 5.14 5.94 -4.48
N PHE A 38 5.04 6.59 -3.32
CA PHE A 38 4.68 5.93 -2.07
C PHE A 38 3.54 6.72 -1.42
N CYS A 39 2.35 6.12 -1.39
CA CYS A 39 1.16 6.73 -0.82
C CYS A 39 0.79 6.00 0.46
N GLN A 40 0.66 6.75 1.56
CA GLN A 40 0.26 6.24 2.86
C GLN A 40 -0.91 7.09 3.39
N PRO A 41 -2.14 6.83 2.94
CA PRO A 41 -3.30 7.52 3.45
C PRO A 41 -3.56 7.12 4.91
N HIS A 42 -4.03 8.09 5.70
CA HIS A 42 -4.45 7.81 7.06
C HIS A 42 -5.75 6.99 7.05
N HIS A 43 -5.97 6.12 8.05
CA HIS A 43 -7.14 5.24 8.13
C HIS A 43 -8.49 5.98 8.16
N THR A 44 -8.50 7.28 8.51
CA THR A 44 -9.70 8.15 8.43
C THR A 44 -9.98 8.70 7.04
N ALA A 45 -9.19 8.36 6.03
CA ALA A 45 -9.39 8.84 4.66
C ALA A 45 -10.77 8.40 4.15
N SER A 46 -11.49 9.34 3.53
CA SER A 46 -12.78 9.05 2.91
C SER A 46 -12.61 8.22 1.64
N GLN A 47 -13.68 7.53 1.22
CA GLN A 47 -13.68 6.80 -0.05
C GLN A 47 -13.32 7.71 -1.24
N ALA A 48 -13.80 8.95 -1.26
CA ALA A 48 -13.46 9.92 -2.31
C ALA A 48 -11.98 10.33 -2.30
N ALA A 49 -11.36 10.44 -1.13
CA ALA A 49 -9.93 10.68 -1.02
C ALA A 49 -9.12 9.48 -1.52
N MET A 50 -9.60 8.26 -1.24
CA MET A 50 -8.92 7.03 -1.63
C MET A 50 -9.03 6.75 -3.13
N ILE A 51 -10.25 6.70 -3.66
CA ILE A 51 -10.54 6.31 -5.04
C ILE A 51 -10.43 7.49 -6.00
N GLY A 52 -10.79 8.68 -5.54
CA GLY A 52 -10.89 9.86 -6.37
C GLY A 52 -12.33 10.35 -6.50
N GLY A 53 -12.48 11.43 -7.22
CA GLY A 53 -13.78 12.09 -7.38
C GLY A 53 -13.78 13.49 -6.80
N GLY A 54 -14.67 13.76 -5.85
CA GLY A 54 -14.82 15.10 -5.32
C GLY A 54 -15.40 16.09 -6.35
N ARG A 55 -15.28 17.39 -6.10
CA ARG A 55 -15.90 18.45 -6.92
C ARG A 55 -15.33 18.49 -8.34
N HIS A 56 -14.06 18.17 -8.51
CA HIS A 56 -13.33 18.27 -9.78
C HIS A 56 -13.01 16.91 -10.42
N ALA A 57 -13.65 15.81 -9.94
CA ALA A 57 -13.39 14.45 -10.42
C ALA A 57 -11.89 14.09 -10.49
N GLY A 58 -11.10 14.58 -9.51
CA GLY A 58 -9.64 14.36 -9.45
C GLY A 58 -9.26 12.94 -9.07
N PRO A 59 -7.98 12.55 -9.31
CA PRO A 59 -7.46 11.27 -8.91
C PRO A 59 -7.34 11.16 -7.39
N GLY A 60 -7.61 9.96 -6.84
CA GLY A 60 -7.41 9.63 -5.44
C GLY A 60 -6.04 9.03 -5.15
N GLN A 61 -5.83 8.62 -3.87
CA GLN A 61 -4.57 8.02 -3.41
C GLN A 61 -4.19 6.77 -4.21
N VAL A 62 -5.17 5.98 -4.62
CA VAL A 62 -4.99 4.78 -5.44
C VAL A 62 -4.34 5.10 -6.79
N SER A 63 -4.82 6.15 -7.47
CA SER A 63 -4.23 6.60 -8.74
C SER A 63 -2.89 7.33 -8.53
N LEU A 64 -2.73 8.05 -7.42
CA LEU A 64 -1.46 8.68 -7.06
C LEU A 64 -0.36 7.66 -6.73
N ALA A 65 -0.74 6.44 -6.32
CA ALA A 65 0.16 5.32 -6.06
C ALA A 65 0.52 4.53 -7.34
N HIS A 66 -0.01 4.92 -8.50
CA HIS A 66 0.25 4.23 -9.77
C HIS A 66 1.75 4.06 -10.06
N ASN A 67 2.17 2.87 -10.47
CA ASN A 67 3.56 2.44 -10.65
C ASN A 67 4.41 2.53 -9.36
N GLY A 68 3.77 2.45 -8.20
CA GLY A 68 4.43 2.54 -6.89
C GLY A 68 3.74 1.70 -5.83
N VAL A 69 3.69 2.21 -4.60
CA VAL A 69 3.13 1.52 -3.45
C VAL A 69 1.99 2.30 -2.83
N LEU A 70 0.90 1.59 -2.57
CA LEU A 70 -0.15 2.02 -1.64
C LEU A 70 0.06 1.27 -0.31
N PHE A 71 0.46 1.99 0.73
CA PHE A 71 0.68 1.43 2.06
C PHE A 71 -0.50 1.79 2.98
N LEU A 72 -1.17 0.77 3.51
CA LEU A 72 -2.30 0.92 4.43
C LEU A 72 -1.88 0.45 5.81
N ASP A 73 -1.54 1.39 6.68
CA ASP A 73 -1.27 1.09 8.08
C ASP A 73 -2.57 0.95 8.86
N GLU A 74 -2.57 0.07 9.86
CA GLU A 74 -3.77 -0.21 10.68
C GLU A 74 -4.99 -0.60 9.81
N LEU A 75 -4.80 -1.48 8.83
CA LEU A 75 -5.82 -1.83 7.84
C LEU A 75 -7.23 -2.06 8.43
N PRO A 76 -7.43 -2.77 9.58
CA PRO A 76 -8.77 -2.95 10.15
C PRO A 76 -9.42 -1.67 10.71
N GLU A 77 -8.68 -0.55 10.86
CA GLU A 77 -9.22 0.73 11.34
C GLU A 77 -9.86 1.56 10.21
N PHE A 78 -9.57 1.25 8.95
CA PHE A 78 -10.27 1.88 7.83
C PHE A 78 -11.76 1.53 7.83
N GLU A 79 -12.59 2.44 7.35
CA GLU A 79 -13.99 2.12 7.09
C GLU A 79 -14.09 0.98 6.06
N ARG A 80 -14.92 -0.01 6.35
CA ARG A 80 -15.10 -1.20 5.49
C ARG A 80 -15.39 -0.83 4.03
N ARG A 81 -16.24 0.17 3.81
CA ARG A 81 -16.58 0.65 2.45
C ARG A 81 -15.37 1.20 1.70
N VAL A 82 -14.38 1.77 2.40
CA VAL A 82 -13.15 2.29 1.82
C VAL A 82 -12.25 1.13 1.38
N ILE A 83 -12.11 0.11 2.23
CA ILE A 83 -11.35 -1.10 1.92
C ILE A 83 -12.00 -1.85 0.75
N ASP A 84 -13.31 -2.07 0.78
CA ASP A 84 -14.03 -2.79 -0.27
C ASP A 84 -13.97 -2.06 -1.62
N ALA A 85 -13.87 -0.72 -1.63
CA ALA A 85 -13.72 0.07 -2.85
C ALA A 85 -12.34 -0.13 -3.54
N LEU A 86 -11.34 -0.66 -2.85
CA LEU A 86 -10.02 -0.99 -3.44
C LEU A 86 -10.06 -2.24 -4.32
N ARG A 87 -11.08 -3.08 -4.20
CA ARG A 87 -11.17 -4.36 -4.92
C ARG A 87 -11.12 -4.15 -6.44
N GLU A 88 -11.92 -3.23 -6.96
CA GLU A 88 -11.96 -2.95 -8.40
C GLU A 88 -10.59 -2.50 -8.93
N PRO A 89 -9.92 -1.46 -8.38
CA PRO A 89 -8.62 -1.04 -8.88
C PRO A 89 -7.51 -2.09 -8.72
N ILE A 90 -7.56 -2.94 -7.69
CA ILE A 90 -6.60 -4.05 -7.55
C ILE A 90 -6.77 -5.06 -8.68
N GLU A 91 -8.00 -5.36 -9.09
CA GLU A 91 -8.30 -6.34 -10.14
C GLU A 91 -8.06 -5.79 -11.56
N THR A 92 -8.50 -4.56 -11.79
CA THR A 92 -8.52 -3.97 -13.14
C THR A 92 -7.29 -3.13 -13.47
N GLY A 93 -6.57 -2.66 -12.44
CA GLY A 93 -5.49 -1.69 -12.59
C GLY A 93 -5.96 -0.29 -12.95
N GLU A 94 -7.24 0.00 -12.79
CA GLU A 94 -7.87 1.27 -13.16
C GLU A 94 -8.93 1.70 -12.15
N VAL A 95 -9.21 3.00 -12.10
CA VAL A 95 -10.29 3.60 -11.32
C VAL A 95 -11.22 4.37 -12.25
N HIS A 96 -12.51 4.13 -12.12
CA HIS A 96 -13.55 4.87 -12.84
C HIS A 96 -14.19 5.91 -11.94
N VAL A 97 -13.97 7.18 -12.25
CA VAL A 97 -14.60 8.31 -11.56
C VAL A 97 -15.73 8.85 -12.43
N SER A 98 -16.96 8.57 -12.02
CA SER A 98 -18.16 9.03 -12.72
C SER A 98 -18.81 10.21 -12.00
N ARG A 99 -19.08 11.27 -12.73
CA ARG A 99 -19.82 12.47 -12.30
C ARG A 99 -20.82 12.86 -13.37
N ALA A 100 -21.79 13.72 -13.04
CA ALA A 100 -22.84 14.12 -13.95
C ALA A 100 -22.31 14.58 -15.32
N ASN A 101 -21.14 15.22 -15.36
CA ASN A 101 -20.56 15.81 -16.58
C ASN A 101 -19.18 15.23 -16.93
N ALA A 102 -18.71 14.19 -16.27
CA ALA A 102 -17.38 13.61 -16.53
C ALA A 102 -17.32 12.13 -16.16
N HIS A 103 -16.86 11.32 -17.09
CA HIS A 103 -16.46 9.94 -16.87
C HIS A 103 -14.97 9.85 -17.13
N ILE A 104 -14.18 9.80 -16.07
CA ILE A 104 -12.73 9.82 -16.16
C ILE A 104 -12.20 8.48 -15.67
N ARG A 105 -11.26 7.91 -16.41
CA ARG A 105 -10.54 6.71 -16.06
C ARG A 105 -9.11 7.09 -15.67
N TYR A 106 -8.70 6.67 -14.49
CA TYR A 106 -7.34 6.86 -14.00
C TYR A 106 -6.64 5.51 -13.88
N PRO A 107 -5.40 5.37 -14.34
CA PRO A 107 -4.62 4.16 -14.07
C PRO A 107 -4.32 4.03 -12.58
N ALA A 108 -4.27 2.78 -12.11
CA ALA A 108 -4.15 2.43 -10.70
C ALA A 108 -3.43 1.09 -10.51
N ARG A 109 -2.31 0.89 -11.18
CA ARG A 109 -1.43 -0.28 -10.99
C ARG A 109 -0.46 0.03 -9.87
N PHE A 110 -0.58 -0.62 -8.74
CA PHE A 110 0.25 -0.37 -7.56
C PHE A 110 0.49 -1.66 -6.79
N LEU A 111 1.57 -1.71 -6.05
CA LEU A 111 1.78 -2.73 -5.04
C LEU A 111 0.99 -2.35 -3.79
N LEU A 112 0.04 -3.20 -3.39
CA LEU A 112 -0.66 -3.02 -2.12
C LEU A 112 0.15 -3.64 -0.99
N VAL A 113 0.51 -2.81 -0.02
CA VAL A 113 1.12 -3.27 1.24
C VAL A 113 0.24 -2.81 2.38
N ALA A 114 -0.09 -3.71 3.29
CA ALA A 114 -0.90 -3.39 4.46
C ALA A 114 -0.25 -3.92 5.74
N ALA A 115 -0.43 -3.19 6.82
CA ALA A 115 -0.06 -3.61 8.15
C ALA A 115 -1.30 -3.67 9.05
N ALA A 116 -1.32 -4.63 9.95
CA ALA A 116 -2.38 -4.76 10.94
C ALA A 116 -1.80 -5.28 12.25
N ASN A 117 -2.29 -4.76 13.37
CA ASN A 117 -2.03 -5.36 14.66
C ASN A 117 -2.83 -6.67 14.81
N PRO A 118 -2.38 -7.63 15.62
CA PRO A 118 -3.08 -8.90 15.81
C PRO A 118 -4.45 -8.73 16.48
N CYS A 119 -4.66 -7.63 17.19
CA CYS A 119 -5.92 -7.23 17.81
C CYS A 119 -5.93 -5.71 18.06
N ARG A 120 -7.10 -5.17 18.37
CA ARG A 120 -7.26 -3.74 18.65
C ARG A 120 -6.44 -3.24 19.85
N CYS A 121 -6.19 -4.08 20.85
CA CYS A 121 -5.38 -3.72 22.01
C CYS A 121 -3.85 -3.87 21.76
N GLY A 122 -3.44 -4.54 20.67
CA GLY A 122 -2.03 -4.80 20.35
C GLY A 122 -1.40 -5.98 21.10
N ASN A 123 -2.02 -6.45 22.20
CA ASN A 123 -1.39 -7.34 23.18
C ASN A 123 -1.87 -8.80 23.07
N LEU A 124 -2.37 -9.25 21.91
CA LEU A 124 -2.86 -10.63 21.77
C LEU A 124 -1.79 -11.68 22.07
N ALA A 125 -0.54 -11.37 21.73
CA ALA A 125 0.60 -12.28 21.92
C ALA A 125 1.22 -12.22 23.33
N ASP A 126 0.85 -11.23 24.17
CA ASP A 126 1.38 -11.07 25.52
C ASP A 126 0.35 -11.54 26.57
N PRO A 127 0.54 -12.71 27.20
CA PRO A 127 -0.39 -13.22 28.21
C PRO A 127 -0.57 -12.31 29.43
N ALA A 128 0.47 -11.52 29.78
CA ALA A 128 0.45 -10.63 30.94
C ALA A 128 -0.36 -9.35 30.69
N GLN A 129 -0.46 -8.91 29.43
CA GLN A 129 -1.15 -7.69 29.03
C GLN A 129 -2.40 -7.94 28.16
N SER A 130 -2.73 -9.21 27.94
CA SER A 130 -3.83 -9.60 27.08
C SER A 130 -5.19 -9.09 27.63
N CYS A 131 -6.06 -8.66 26.73
CA CYS A 131 -7.39 -8.20 27.11
C CYS A 131 -8.30 -9.37 27.51
N ALA A 132 -9.33 -9.09 28.33
CA ALA A 132 -10.28 -10.11 28.82
C ALA A 132 -11.06 -10.87 27.73
N LYS A 133 -10.96 -10.45 26.46
CA LYS A 133 -11.66 -11.06 25.31
C LYS A 133 -10.78 -12.01 24.48
N VAL A 134 -9.57 -12.32 24.92
CA VAL A 134 -8.68 -13.28 24.23
C VAL A 134 -9.33 -14.67 24.22
N PRO A 135 -9.27 -15.43 23.09
CA PRO A 135 -8.69 -15.08 21.77
C PRO A 135 -9.64 -14.34 20.80
N LEU A 136 -10.89 -14.12 21.17
CA LEU A 136 -11.93 -13.59 20.28
C LEU A 136 -11.64 -12.16 19.78
N CYS A 137 -10.91 -11.36 20.56
CA CYS A 137 -10.62 -9.97 20.18
C CYS A 137 -9.82 -9.85 18.89
N GLY A 138 -8.93 -10.80 18.60
CA GLY A 138 -8.18 -10.84 17.34
C GLY A 138 -9.10 -11.19 16.16
N ALA A 139 -9.91 -12.22 16.32
CA ALA A 139 -10.87 -12.64 15.30
C ALA A 139 -11.87 -11.53 14.97
N ASP A 140 -12.44 -10.87 15.98
CA ASP A 140 -13.38 -9.74 15.82
C ASP A 140 -12.72 -8.55 15.12
N TYR A 141 -11.44 -8.31 15.40
CA TYR A 141 -10.69 -7.21 14.79
C TYR A 141 -10.41 -7.48 13.33
N MET A 142 -9.94 -8.66 12.99
CA MET A 142 -9.66 -9.06 11.60
C MET A 142 -10.93 -9.25 10.77
N ALA A 143 -12.07 -9.61 11.37
CA ALA A 143 -13.35 -9.74 10.69
C ALA A 143 -13.90 -8.41 10.12
N ARG A 144 -13.30 -7.27 10.49
CA ARG A 144 -13.60 -5.97 9.86
C ARG A 144 -13.17 -5.90 8.40
N ILE A 145 -12.18 -6.71 8.01
CA ILE A 145 -11.76 -6.86 6.62
C ILE A 145 -12.61 -7.95 5.98
N SER A 146 -13.20 -7.66 4.83
CA SER A 146 -14.03 -8.64 4.13
C SER A 146 -13.19 -9.81 3.59
N GLY A 147 -13.76 -11.02 3.57
CA GLY A 147 -13.11 -12.20 2.98
C GLY A 147 -12.60 -11.93 1.56
N PRO A 148 -13.44 -11.41 0.65
CA PRO A 148 -13.01 -11.06 -0.70
C PRO A 148 -11.85 -10.07 -0.78
N MET A 149 -11.69 -9.17 0.20
CA MET A 149 -10.52 -8.30 0.26
C MET A 149 -9.28 -9.05 0.75
N MET A 150 -9.45 -9.94 1.74
CA MET A 150 -8.37 -10.78 2.22
C MET A 150 -7.80 -11.70 1.13
N ASP A 151 -8.62 -12.17 0.21
CA ASP A 151 -8.21 -13.02 -0.92
C ASP A 151 -7.36 -12.28 -1.97
N ARG A 152 -7.24 -10.95 -1.88
CA ARG A 152 -6.39 -10.12 -2.74
C ARG A 152 -4.96 -9.96 -2.23
N PHE A 153 -4.69 -10.43 -1.02
CA PHE A 153 -3.32 -10.44 -0.48
C PHE A 153 -2.65 -11.79 -0.80
N ASP A 154 -1.72 -11.78 -1.74
CA ASP A 154 -0.97 -12.95 -2.17
C ASP A 154 -0.02 -13.47 -1.07
N MET A 155 0.50 -12.55 -0.25
CA MET A 155 1.43 -12.88 0.82
C MET A 155 0.96 -12.31 2.15
N ARG A 156 1.03 -13.13 3.20
CA ARG A 156 0.73 -12.74 4.59
C ARG A 156 1.88 -13.18 5.47
N MET A 157 2.41 -12.26 6.25
CA MET A 157 3.53 -12.50 7.13
C MET A 157 3.18 -12.06 8.54
N GLU A 158 3.52 -12.89 9.52
CA GLU A 158 3.48 -12.52 10.93
C GLU A 158 4.84 -11.95 11.32
N VAL A 159 4.83 -10.76 11.92
CA VAL A 159 6.03 -10.11 12.44
C VAL A 159 6.00 -10.23 13.96
N PRO A 160 6.87 -11.04 14.56
CA PRO A 160 6.91 -11.20 16.00
C PRO A 160 7.35 -9.90 16.70
N GLN A 161 6.97 -9.77 17.97
CA GLN A 161 7.46 -8.67 18.80
C GLN A 161 8.95 -8.80 19.03
N ILE A 162 9.66 -7.69 18.88
CA ILE A 162 11.10 -7.61 19.17
C ILE A 162 11.27 -7.41 20.68
N THR A 163 12.12 -8.20 21.31
CA THR A 163 12.47 -8.05 22.72
C THR A 163 13.42 -6.87 22.93
N LEU A 164 13.46 -6.34 24.16
CA LEU A 164 14.41 -5.26 24.52
C LEU A 164 15.87 -5.68 24.30
N GLU A 165 16.18 -6.96 24.51
CA GLU A 165 17.53 -7.51 24.28
C GLU A 165 17.88 -7.49 22.78
N GLU A 166 16.96 -7.90 21.91
CA GLU A 166 17.12 -7.85 20.45
C GLU A 166 17.25 -6.43 19.91
N MET A 167 16.58 -5.46 20.53
CA MET A 167 16.72 -4.04 20.16
C MET A 167 18.10 -3.47 20.48
N GLN A 168 18.83 -4.03 21.44
CA GLN A 168 20.17 -3.60 21.84
C GLN A 168 21.28 -4.27 21.02
N LEU A 169 20.97 -5.33 20.28
CA LEU A 169 21.94 -5.96 19.40
C LEU A 169 22.26 -5.01 18.24
N PRO A 170 23.57 -4.90 17.88
CA PRO A 170 23.94 -4.17 16.67
C PRO A 170 23.21 -4.78 15.47
N GLY A 171 22.53 -3.94 14.69
CA GLY A 171 21.66 -4.36 13.61
C GLY A 171 22.35 -5.31 12.63
N GLN A 172 21.98 -6.58 12.69
CA GLN A 172 22.42 -7.63 11.76
C GLN A 172 21.56 -7.63 10.48
N GLY A 173 20.64 -6.68 10.34
CA GLY A 173 19.74 -6.60 9.20
C GLY A 173 20.46 -6.19 7.91
N GLU A 174 20.05 -6.80 6.82
CA GLU A 174 20.50 -6.43 5.48
C GLU A 174 20.22 -4.96 5.17
N THR A 175 21.13 -4.33 4.45
CA THR A 175 20.94 -2.95 3.99
C THR A 175 19.95 -2.92 2.83
N SER A 176 19.26 -1.77 2.63
CA SER A 176 18.38 -1.61 1.46
C SER A 176 19.13 -1.82 0.14
N ALA A 177 20.40 -1.44 0.08
CA ALA A 177 21.25 -1.66 -1.10
C ALA A 177 21.50 -3.16 -1.36
N SER A 178 21.75 -3.94 -0.29
CA SER A 178 21.93 -5.40 -0.39
C SER A 178 20.66 -6.06 -0.92
N VAL A 179 19.48 -5.71 -0.35
CA VAL A 179 18.19 -6.24 -0.81
C VAL A 179 17.88 -5.84 -2.26
N CYS A 180 18.21 -4.61 -2.68
CA CYS A 180 18.04 -4.18 -4.07
C CYS A 180 18.88 -5.00 -5.05
N LEU A 181 20.05 -5.48 -4.64
CA LEU A 181 20.91 -6.30 -5.51
C LEU A 181 20.29 -7.69 -5.76
N LEU A 182 19.49 -8.24 -4.84
CA LEU A 182 18.89 -9.56 -5.01
C LEU A 182 17.98 -9.61 -6.24
N TYR A 183 17.03 -8.70 -6.38
CA TYR A 183 16.13 -8.76 -7.53
C TYR A 183 16.72 -8.21 -8.83
N THR A 184 17.84 -7.48 -8.78
CA THR A 184 18.58 -7.11 -10.01
C THR A 184 19.38 -8.29 -10.54
N SER A 185 19.88 -9.20 -9.69
CA SER A 185 20.53 -10.43 -10.11
C SER A 185 19.53 -11.43 -10.71
N ASP A 186 18.39 -11.64 -10.05
CA ASP A 186 17.35 -12.56 -10.52
C ASP A 186 16.78 -12.13 -11.89
N ALA A 187 16.56 -10.81 -12.09
CA ALA A 187 16.10 -10.28 -13.37
C ALA A 187 17.17 -10.42 -14.50
N ALA A 188 18.44 -10.58 -14.16
CA ALA A 188 19.50 -10.87 -15.14
C ALA A 188 19.49 -12.35 -15.54
N ASP A 189 19.21 -13.26 -14.62
CA ASP A 189 19.16 -14.71 -14.88
C ASP A 189 17.93 -15.09 -15.74
N GLU A 190 16.78 -14.46 -15.53
CA GLU A 190 15.59 -14.68 -16.36
C GLU A 190 15.81 -14.25 -17.83
N ARG A 191 16.62 -13.21 -18.09
CA ARG A 191 16.96 -12.75 -19.45
C ARG A 191 17.98 -13.65 -20.15
N SER A 192 18.70 -14.47 -19.41
CA SER A 192 19.70 -15.39 -19.96
C SER A 192 19.10 -16.76 -20.36
N SER A 193 17.80 -16.96 -20.08
CA SER A 193 17.08 -18.23 -20.29
C SER A 193 16.15 -18.23 -21.51
N VAL A 194 16.25 -17.21 -22.40
CA VAL A 194 15.45 -17.07 -23.65
C VAL A 194 16.34 -17.14 -24.88
#